data_3b4b9295aebe9cb874bd660bd53b5e98
#
_entry.id   3b4b9295aebe9cb874bd660bd53b5e98
#
_cell.length_a   1.000
_cell.length_b   1.000
_cell.length_c   1.000
_cell.angle_alpha   90.00
_cell.angle_beta   90.00
_cell.angle_gamma   90.00
#
_symmetry.space_group_name_H-M   'P 1'
#
loop_
_entity.id
_entity.type
_entity.pdbx_description
1 polymer ?
#
loop_
_entity_poly.entity_id
_entity_poly.type
_entity_poly.pdbx_seq_one_letter_code
_entity_poly.pdbx_strand_id
1 'polypeptide(L)'
;MVGWLFLGLLLGLFFGILTYRIVTGRRRPDRLTLAEYWVYVEEPRVPKIEAVMTRMVSENPHTKPGSPCISNREGMLFTDLRLHYAAVLKSKNPHAFRPDLFSVSTEPTAEVLERLADCPGFLKCRYQCETLLKDQRHLTFLPHMADAFSDLAKGHVVYDPISEEIMTREEFKERISSAKNLESPLFHLRIVWERAEEGWRAVTKGLMKVGRSEWASSFQEQDQEVLVAGLFT
;
A
#
# COMPACT_ATOMS: atom_id res chain seq x y z
N MET A 1 -37.84 -46.31 1.67
CA MET A 1 -37.67 -45.24 0.66
C MET A 1 -37.35 -43.88 1.26
N VAL A 2 -37.88 -43.46 2.40
CA VAL A 2 -37.65 -42.12 3.02
C VAL A 2 -36.17 -41.87 3.41
N GLY A 3 -35.42 -42.91 3.86
CA GLY A 3 -34.01 -42.74 4.29
C GLY A 3 -33.04 -42.33 3.18
N TRP A 4 -33.24 -42.79 1.97
CA TRP A 4 -32.37 -42.42 0.82
C TRP A 4 -32.54 -40.99 0.35
N LEU A 5 -33.76 -40.47 0.45
CA LEU A 5 -34.07 -39.04 0.17
C LEU A 5 -33.40 -38.09 1.17
N PHE A 6 -33.40 -38.48 2.44
CA PHE A 6 -32.73 -37.69 3.50
C PHE A 6 -31.20 -37.69 3.33
N LEU A 7 -30.60 -38.78 2.99
CA LEU A 7 -29.15 -38.92 2.75
C LEU A 7 -28.74 -38.05 1.53
N GLY A 8 -29.52 -38.10 0.46
CA GLY A 8 -29.26 -37.26 -0.74
C GLY A 8 -29.35 -35.79 -0.47
N LEU A 9 -30.30 -35.35 0.37
CA LEU A 9 -30.47 -33.94 0.76
C LEU A 9 -29.32 -33.46 1.64
N LEU A 10 -28.86 -34.28 2.60
CA LEU A 10 -27.70 -33.98 3.44
C LEU A 10 -26.40 -33.90 2.65
N LEU A 11 -26.17 -34.83 1.71
CA LEU A 11 -25.00 -34.78 0.81
C LEU A 11 -25.06 -33.54 -0.11
N GLY A 12 -26.20 -33.22 -0.67
CA GLY A 12 -26.37 -32.01 -1.49
C GLY A 12 -26.11 -30.74 -0.72
N LEU A 13 -26.57 -30.64 0.54
CA LEU A 13 -26.32 -29.51 1.43
C LEU A 13 -24.82 -29.41 1.81
N PHE A 14 -24.21 -30.54 2.10
CA PHE A 14 -22.76 -30.59 2.44
C PHE A 14 -21.90 -30.17 1.25
N PHE A 15 -22.19 -30.70 0.04
CA PHE A 15 -21.49 -30.28 -1.18
C PHE A 15 -21.79 -28.83 -1.54
N GLY A 16 -23.01 -28.35 -1.33
CA GLY A 16 -23.37 -26.93 -1.53
C GLY A 16 -22.61 -26.00 -0.59
N ILE A 17 -22.47 -26.35 0.69
CA ILE A 17 -21.67 -25.59 1.67
C ILE A 17 -20.19 -25.67 1.34
N LEU A 18 -19.69 -26.84 0.93
CA LEU A 18 -18.29 -27.02 0.55
C LEU A 18 -17.91 -26.21 -0.69
N THR A 19 -18.74 -26.29 -1.74
CA THR A 19 -18.56 -25.47 -2.96
C THR A 19 -18.73 -23.99 -2.68
N TYR A 20 -19.72 -23.59 -1.87
CA TYR A 20 -19.86 -22.19 -1.41
C TYR A 20 -18.62 -21.72 -0.66
N ARG A 21 -18.05 -22.52 0.25
CA ARG A 21 -16.79 -22.20 0.95
C ARG A 21 -15.57 -22.16 0.03
N ILE A 22 -15.52 -22.99 -1.00
CA ILE A 22 -14.44 -22.99 -1.99
C ILE A 22 -14.57 -21.77 -2.93
N VAL A 23 -15.78 -21.48 -3.41
CA VAL A 23 -16.04 -20.40 -4.39
C VAL A 23 -16.08 -19.03 -3.73
N THR A 24 -16.70 -18.89 -2.56
CA THR A 24 -16.71 -17.62 -1.82
C THR A 24 -15.44 -17.39 -1.04
N GLY A 25 -14.48 -18.38 -1.11
CA GLY A 25 -13.18 -18.36 -0.48
C GLY A 25 -13.14 -17.36 0.67
N ARG A 26 -13.65 -17.73 1.85
CA ARG A 26 -13.11 -17.14 3.07
C ARG A 26 -11.67 -17.63 3.17
N ARG A 27 -10.81 -17.10 2.28
CA ARG A 27 -9.37 -17.13 2.50
C ARG A 27 -9.21 -16.62 3.92
N ARG A 28 -8.60 -17.43 4.77
CA ARG A 28 -8.16 -16.95 6.09
C ARG A 28 -7.42 -15.67 5.76
N PRO A 29 -7.76 -14.53 6.38
CA PRO A 29 -7.02 -13.31 6.13
C PRO A 29 -5.56 -13.66 6.37
N ASP A 30 -4.72 -13.46 5.36
CA ASP A 30 -3.29 -13.51 5.57
C ASP A 30 -3.05 -12.54 6.70
N ARG A 31 -2.44 -13.03 7.77
CA ARG A 31 -2.42 -12.27 9.03
C ARG A 31 -1.47 -11.11 8.99
N LEU A 32 -0.64 -11.02 7.95
CA LEU A 32 0.36 -9.97 7.82
C LEU A 32 -0.23 -8.72 7.16
N THR A 33 -0.35 -7.66 7.93
CA THR A 33 -0.55 -6.31 7.42
C THR A 33 0.81 -5.64 7.32
N LEU A 34 1.17 -5.18 6.13
CA LEU A 34 2.42 -4.48 5.87
C LEU A 34 2.15 -3.26 4.99
N ALA A 35 2.45 -2.07 5.51
CA ALA A 35 2.48 -0.84 4.75
C ALA A 35 3.85 -0.18 4.93
N GLU A 36 4.46 0.28 3.86
CA GLU A 36 5.82 0.82 3.90
C GLU A 36 5.98 1.91 2.84
N TYR A 37 6.74 2.97 3.19
CA TYR A 37 7.17 4.02 2.27
C TYR A 37 8.67 4.30 2.48
N TRP A 38 9.39 4.50 1.39
CA TRP A 38 10.77 4.97 1.35
C TRP A 38 10.78 6.37 0.75
N VAL A 39 11.24 7.33 1.52
CA VAL A 39 11.37 8.72 1.09
C VAL A 39 12.83 9.02 0.85
N TYR A 40 13.25 9.12 -0.39
CA TYR A 40 14.62 9.44 -0.79
C TYR A 40 14.86 10.94 -0.56
N VAL A 41 15.93 11.25 0.16
CA VAL A 41 16.15 12.57 0.77
C VAL A 41 17.58 13.05 0.60
N GLU A 42 17.79 14.37 0.65
CA GLU A 42 19.13 14.97 0.73
C GLU A 42 19.76 14.78 2.13
N GLU A 43 18.93 14.82 3.16
CA GLU A 43 19.37 14.73 4.55
C GLU A 43 18.92 13.39 5.16
N PRO A 44 19.67 12.28 4.98
CA PRO A 44 19.27 10.95 5.44
C PRO A 44 19.44 10.79 6.95
N ARG A 45 18.74 11.62 7.68
CA ARG A 45 18.65 11.63 9.14
C ARG A 45 17.19 11.66 9.55
N VAL A 46 16.79 10.75 10.41
CA VAL A 46 15.41 10.75 10.95
C VAL A 46 15.16 12.07 11.67
N PRO A 47 14.15 12.86 11.25
CA PRO A 47 13.76 14.08 11.95
C PRO A 47 13.35 13.78 13.39
N LYS A 48 13.43 14.79 14.26
CA LYS A 48 12.87 14.65 15.62
C LYS A 48 11.40 14.34 15.56
N ILE A 49 10.95 13.37 16.35
CA ILE A 49 9.56 12.89 16.31
C ILE A 49 8.56 14.00 16.62
N GLU A 50 8.95 14.95 17.48
CA GLU A 50 8.14 16.12 17.81
C GLU A 50 7.91 17.02 16.58
N ALA A 51 8.93 17.20 15.73
CA ALA A 51 8.80 17.96 14.49
C ALA A 51 7.86 17.24 13.50
N VAL A 52 7.97 15.92 13.39
CA VAL A 52 7.07 15.10 12.55
C VAL A 52 5.63 15.20 13.05
N MET A 53 5.41 15.07 14.35
CA MET A 53 4.09 15.22 14.97
C MET A 53 3.51 16.60 14.72
N THR A 54 4.28 17.67 14.94
CA THR A 54 3.86 19.05 14.69
C THR A 54 3.44 19.23 13.23
N ARG A 55 4.27 18.73 12.28
CA ARG A 55 3.97 18.80 10.84
C ARG A 55 2.67 18.06 10.48
N MET A 56 2.39 16.92 11.08
CA MET A 56 1.21 16.13 10.80
C MET A 56 -0.06 16.65 11.48
N VAL A 57 0.04 17.28 12.65
CA VAL A 57 -1.10 17.74 13.44
C VAL A 57 -1.46 19.19 13.14
N SER A 58 -0.47 20.06 12.86
CA SER A 58 -0.68 21.52 12.80
C SER A 58 -0.54 22.12 11.40
N GLU A 59 0.22 21.47 10.53
CA GLU A 59 0.66 22.06 9.26
C GLU A 59 0.29 21.20 8.07
N ASN A 60 -0.99 21.12 7.77
CA ASN A 60 -1.39 20.54 6.50
C ASN A 60 -1.33 21.60 5.39
N PRO A 61 -0.35 21.53 4.46
CA PRO A 61 -0.23 22.50 3.38
C PRO A 61 -1.34 22.39 2.33
N HIS A 62 -2.14 21.30 2.36
CA HIS A 62 -3.15 20.97 1.36
C HIS A 62 -4.58 21.30 1.81
N THR A 63 -4.76 21.64 3.07
CA THR A 63 -6.06 22.04 3.63
C THR A 63 -6.01 23.47 4.16
N LYS A 64 -7.12 23.96 4.66
CA LYS A 64 -7.17 25.28 5.30
C LYS A 64 -6.09 25.37 6.38
N PRO A 65 -5.36 26.51 6.46
CA PRO A 65 -4.35 26.74 7.49
C PRO A 65 -4.89 26.35 8.87
N GLY A 66 -4.12 25.58 9.63
CA GLY A 66 -4.51 25.10 10.95
C GLY A 66 -5.35 23.81 10.98
N SER A 67 -5.63 23.20 9.83
CA SER A 67 -6.28 21.89 9.80
C SER A 67 -5.23 20.76 9.92
N PRO A 68 -5.40 19.80 10.84
CA PRO A 68 -4.45 18.69 10.99
C PRO A 68 -4.53 17.74 9.80
N CYS A 69 -3.39 17.13 9.41
CA CYS A 69 -3.35 16.03 8.44
C CYS A 69 -3.97 14.76 9.03
N ILE A 70 -3.81 14.58 10.33
CA ILE A 70 -4.30 13.41 11.08
C ILE A 70 -5.08 13.87 12.32
N SER A 71 -6.05 13.07 12.72
CA SER A 71 -6.77 13.26 13.97
C SER A 71 -5.99 12.69 15.18
N ASN A 72 -6.49 12.94 16.38
CA ASN A 72 -5.94 12.33 17.59
C ASN A 72 -5.94 10.79 17.54
N ARG A 73 -6.89 10.20 16.83
CA ARG A 73 -7.01 8.75 16.68
C ARG A 73 -5.83 8.16 15.90
N GLU A 74 -5.45 8.76 14.78
CA GLU A 74 -4.26 8.36 14.01
C GLU A 74 -2.98 8.75 14.76
N GLY A 75 -2.96 9.88 15.43
CA GLY A 75 -1.82 10.36 16.22
C GLY A 75 -1.35 9.37 17.30
N MET A 76 -2.25 8.53 17.81
CA MET A 76 -1.88 7.46 18.75
C MET A 76 -0.92 6.41 18.14
N LEU A 77 -0.81 6.33 16.80
CA LEU A 77 0.13 5.40 16.16
C LEU A 77 1.60 5.77 16.38
N PHE A 78 1.92 7.00 16.77
CA PHE A 78 3.29 7.36 17.17
C PHE A 78 3.81 6.55 18.37
N THR A 79 2.93 6.02 19.20
CA THR A 79 3.27 5.17 20.37
C THR A 79 3.09 3.69 20.08
N ASP A 80 2.70 3.31 18.87
CA ASP A 80 2.46 1.92 18.49
C ASP A 80 3.78 1.21 18.18
N LEU A 81 4.06 0.10 18.86
CA LEU A 81 5.25 -0.73 18.65
C LEU A 81 5.35 -1.35 17.26
N ARG A 82 4.27 -1.34 16.49
CA ARG A 82 4.22 -1.84 15.11
C ARG A 82 4.70 -0.81 14.08
N LEU A 83 4.84 0.45 14.51
CA LEU A 83 5.40 1.52 13.70
C LEU A 83 6.93 1.52 13.81
N HIS A 84 7.59 1.39 12.67
CA HIS A 84 9.04 1.43 12.57
C HIS A 84 9.47 2.51 11.58
N TYR A 85 10.53 3.24 11.91
CA TYR A 85 11.15 4.18 10.98
C TYR A 85 12.66 4.19 11.15
N ALA A 86 13.39 4.41 10.06
CA ALA A 86 14.84 4.37 10.04
C ALA A 86 15.40 5.20 8.89
N ALA A 87 16.61 5.68 9.03
CA ALA A 87 17.40 6.23 7.94
C ALA A 87 18.30 5.14 7.34
N VAL A 88 18.34 5.07 6.00
CA VAL A 88 19.14 4.12 5.23
C VAL A 88 20.08 4.90 4.33
N LEU A 89 21.37 4.68 4.47
CA LEU A 89 22.41 5.38 3.70
C LEU A 89 22.71 4.63 2.40
N LYS A 90 22.84 5.36 1.30
CA LYS A 90 23.23 4.83 -0.02
C LYS A 90 24.58 4.11 0.03
N SER A 91 25.55 4.66 0.76
CA SER A 91 26.88 4.07 0.92
C SER A 91 26.89 2.67 1.53
N LYS A 92 25.86 2.34 2.35
CA LYS A 92 25.71 1.03 2.98
C LYS A 92 24.74 0.10 2.26
N ASN A 93 23.83 0.66 1.46
CA ASN A 93 22.75 -0.07 0.78
C ASN A 93 22.59 0.43 -0.67
N PRO A 94 23.61 0.33 -1.54
CA PRO A 94 23.57 0.89 -2.89
C PRO A 94 22.46 0.27 -3.76
N HIS A 95 22.09 -0.99 -3.50
CA HIS A 95 21.02 -1.68 -4.27
C HIS A 95 19.65 -1.03 -4.11
N ALA A 96 19.37 -0.40 -2.97
CA ALA A 96 18.10 0.30 -2.74
C ALA A 96 17.99 1.63 -3.52
N PHE A 97 18.97 1.97 -4.34
CA PHE A 97 19.00 3.15 -5.20
C PHE A 97 19.08 2.80 -6.69
N ARG A 98 18.89 1.52 -7.00
CA ARG A 98 18.90 0.99 -8.36
C ARG A 98 17.50 0.49 -8.71
N PRO A 99 16.72 1.28 -9.47
CA PRO A 99 15.33 0.93 -9.81
C PRO A 99 15.19 -0.40 -10.56
N ASP A 100 16.23 -0.81 -11.27
CA ASP A 100 16.30 -2.09 -11.99
C ASP A 100 16.36 -3.32 -11.04
N LEU A 101 16.60 -3.11 -9.75
CA LEU A 101 16.70 -4.17 -8.76
C LEU A 101 15.49 -4.26 -7.82
N PHE A 102 14.54 -3.34 -7.89
CA PHE A 102 13.31 -3.44 -7.13
C PHE A 102 12.08 -3.44 -8.03
N SER A 103 11.04 -4.10 -7.54
CA SER A 103 9.80 -4.21 -8.27
C SER A 103 9.16 -2.84 -8.42
N VAL A 104 8.89 -2.45 -9.67
CA VAL A 104 8.09 -1.29 -10.01
C VAL A 104 7.03 -1.71 -11.02
N SER A 105 5.80 -1.34 -10.73
CA SER A 105 4.66 -1.65 -11.61
C SER A 105 4.55 -0.73 -12.82
N THR A 106 5.28 0.38 -12.80
CA THR A 106 5.38 1.34 -13.90
C THR A 106 6.83 1.79 -14.03
N GLU A 107 7.34 1.86 -15.24
CA GLU A 107 8.70 2.31 -15.50
C GLU A 107 8.89 3.74 -14.96
N PRO A 108 9.93 3.98 -14.13
CA PRO A 108 10.21 5.29 -13.58
C PRO A 108 10.52 6.32 -14.67
N THR A 109 10.02 7.53 -14.52
CA THR A 109 10.37 8.63 -15.43
C THR A 109 11.86 9.01 -15.32
N ALA A 110 12.42 9.63 -16.37
CA ALA A 110 13.80 10.11 -16.34
C ALA A 110 14.05 11.06 -15.16
N GLU A 111 13.09 11.90 -14.82
CA GLU A 111 13.15 12.82 -13.67
C GLU A 111 13.27 12.06 -12.35
N VAL A 112 12.47 11.00 -12.15
CA VAL A 112 12.55 10.15 -10.94
C VAL A 112 13.93 9.50 -10.84
N LEU A 113 14.46 8.99 -11.95
CA LEU A 113 15.78 8.34 -11.99
C LEU A 113 16.92 9.30 -11.64
N GLU A 114 16.89 10.52 -12.20
CA GLU A 114 17.86 11.57 -11.91
C GLU A 114 17.82 11.97 -10.43
N ARG A 115 16.65 12.31 -9.91
CA ARG A 115 16.48 12.67 -8.50
C ARG A 115 16.89 11.55 -7.54
N LEU A 116 16.60 10.30 -7.89
CA LEU A 116 16.97 9.12 -7.11
C LEU A 116 18.50 8.94 -7.07
N ALA A 117 19.18 9.19 -8.19
CA ALA A 117 20.63 9.08 -8.30
C ALA A 117 21.36 10.06 -7.38
N ASP A 118 20.82 11.24 -7.15
CA ASP A 118 21.42 12.30 -6.34
C ASP A 118 21.20 12.12 -4.84
N CYS A 119 20.21 11.33 -4.43
CA CYS A 119 19.91 11.13 -3.00
C CYS A 119 21.00 10.31 -2.29
N PRO A 120 21.57 10.81 -1.18
CA PRO A 120 22.55 10.08 -0.37
C PRO A 120 21.92 9.03 0.57
N GLY A 121 20.61 9.02 0.73
CA GLY A 121 19.88 8.09 1.56
C GLY A 121 18.38 8.19 1.43
N PHE A 122 17.67 7.36 2.16
CA PHE A 122 16.21 7.45 2.28
C PHE A 122 15.77 7.25 3.73
N LEU A 123 14.61 7.78 4.05
CA LEU A 123 13.89 7.53 5.29
C LEU A 123 12.82 6.48 5.02
N LYS A 124 12.84 5.40 5.79
CA LYS A 124 11.84 4.35 5.73
C LYS A 124 10.84 4.54 6.86
N CYS A 125 9.55 4.50 6.55
CA CYS A 125 8.50 4.30 7.53
C CYS A 125 7.71 3.04 7.18
N ARG A 126 7.46 2.20 8.19
CA ARG A 126 6.80 0.90 8.05
C ARG A 126 5.84 0.67 9.20
N TYR A 127 4.67 0.18 8.88
CA TYR A 127 3.75 -0.40 9.84
C TYR A 127 3.56 -1.89 9.51
N GLN A 128 3.82 -2.74 10.50
CA GLN A 128 3.75 -4.19 10.33
C GLN A 128 2.97 -4.83 11.47
N CYS A 129 1.98 -5.67 11.14
CA CYS A 129 1.18 -6.38 12.12
C CYS A 129 0.88 -7.80 11.64
N GLU A 130 1.16 -8.79 12.47
CA GLU A 130 0.92 -10.21 12.19
C GLU A 130 -0.46 -10.69 12.65
N THR A 131 -1.26 -9.81 13.24
CA THR A 131 -2.61 -10.11 13.70
C THR A 131 -3.63 -9.27 12.95
N LEU A 132 -4.86 -9.78 12.87
CA LEU A 132 -5.94 -9.03 12.24
C LEU A 132 -6.13 -7.67 12.92
N LEU A 133 -6.01 -6.61 12.15
CA LEU A 133 -6.25 -5.27 12.63
C LEU A 133 -7.74 -5.00 12.82
N LYS A 134 -8.09 -4.33 13.91
CA LYS A 134 -9.45 -3.88 14.18
C LYS A 134 -9.84 -2.64 13.38
N ASP A 135 -8.86 -1.85 12.96
CA ASP A 135 -9.03 -0.64 12.16
C ASP A 135 -7.85 -0.47 11.18
N GLN A 136 -7.97 0.49 10.29
CA GLN A 136 -7.01 0.76 9.21
C GLN A 136 -6.37 2.14 9.31
N ARG A 137 -6.26 2.72 10.52
CA ARG A 137 -5.66 4.05 10.75
C ARG A 137 -4.27 4.23 10.13
N HIS A 138 -3.49 3.16 10.05
CA HIS A 138 -2.17 3.17 9.44
C HIS A 138 -2.20 3.56 7.95
N LEU A 139 -3.32 3.33 7.25
CA LEU A 139 -3.49 3.72 5.84
C LEU A 139 -3.53 5.25 5.66
N THR A 140 -4.10 5.98 6.61
CA THR A 140 -4.04 7.45 6.62
C THR A 140 -2.72 7.95 7.19
N PHE A 141 -2.27 7.33 8.28
CA PHE A 141 -1.10 7.79 9.04
C PHE A 141 0.20 7.72 8.24
N LEU A 142 0.49 6.57 7.59
CA LEU A 142 1.79 6.37 6.92
C LEU A 142 2.03 7.29 5.71
N PRO A 143 1.08 7.53 4.80
CA PRO A 143 1.28 8.52 3.73
C PRO A 143 1.58 9.91 4.26
N HIS A 144 0.87 10.37 5.30
CA HIS A 144 1.14 11.67 5.92
C HIS A 144 2.49 11.70 6.64
N MET A 145 2.92 10.59 7.25
CA MET A 145 4.26 10.49 7.84
C MET A 145 5.36 10.54 6.77
N ALA A 146 5.15 9.88 5.63
CA ALA A 146 6.07 9.94 4.49
C ALA A 146 6.16 11.36 3.91
N ASP A 147 5.03 12.06 3.78
CA ASP A 147 5.00 13.46 3.35
C ASP A 147 5.71 14.38 4.36
N ALA A 148 5.49 14.19 5.66
CA ALA A 148 6.20 14.93 6.69
C ALA A 148 7.72 14.67 6.66
N PHE A 149 8.15 13.44 6.44
CA PHE A 149 9.57 13.12 6.23
C PHE A 149 10.12 13.81 4.98
N SER A 150 9.35 13.84 3.91
CA SER A 150 9.73 14.52 2.68
C SER A 150 9.95 16.01 2.89
N ASP A 151 9.07 16.68 3.65
CA ASP A 151 9.24 18.10 3.96
C ASP A 151 10.43 18.38 4.88
N LEU A 152 10.59 17.57 5.93
CA LEU A 152 11.57 17.85 7.00
C LEU A 152 13.01 17.42 6.63
N ALA A 153 13.18 16.49 5.69
CA ALA A 153 14.48 15.96 5.29
C ALA A 153 14.81 16.23 3.81
N LYS A 154 14.09 17.15 3.16
CA LYS A 154 14.26 17.49 1.74
C LYS A 154 14.14 16.26 0.83
N GLY A 155 12.97 15.68 0.83
CA GLY A 155 12.63 14.51 0.01
C GLY A 155 12.44 14.88 -1.46
N HIS A 156 12.83 13.99 -2.35
CA HIS A 156 12.72 14.13 -3.80
C HIS A 156 11.86 13.06 -4.46
N VAL A 157 11.97 11.83 -3.96
CA VAL A 157 11.30 10.66 -4.53
C VAL A 157 10.67 9.86 -3.40
N VAL A 158 9.47 9.33 -3.64
CA VAL A 158 8.77 8.42 -2.74
C VAL A 158 8.58 7.08 -3.46
N TYR A 159 8.97 6.01 -2.80
CA TYR A 159 8.74 4.65 -3.26
C TYR A 159 7.85 3.91 -2.27
N ASP A 160 6.83 3.28 -2.78
CA ASP A 160 5.92 2.38 -2.08
C ASP A 160 6.19 0.94 -2.52
N PRO A 161 6.98 0.16 -1.75
CA PRO A 161 7.36 -1.19 -2.14
C PRO A 161 6.20 -2.18 -2.11
N ILE A 162 5.08 -1.86 -1.47
CA ILE A 162 3.94 -2.77 -1.36
C ILE A 162 3.00 -2.64 -2.56
N SER A 163 2.82 -1.43 -3.07
CA SER A 163 2.11 -1.20 -4.34
C SER A 163 3.03 -1.12 -5.55
N GLU A 164 4.36 -1.25 -5.34
CA GLU A 164 5.39 -1.19 -6.39
C GLU A 164 5.33 0.11 -7.19
N GLU A 165 5.10 1.24 -6.50
CA GLU A 165 5.01 2.56 -7.09
C GLU A 165 6.18 3.44 -6.69
N ILE A 166 6.77 4.11 -7.67
CA ILE A 166 7.79 5.13 -7.46
C ILE A 166 7.36 6.42 -8.15
N MET A 167 7.49 7.55 -7.46
CA MET A 167 7.02 8.83 -7.96
C MET A 167 7.82 9.99 -7.37
N THR A 168 7.74 11.16 -7.99
CA THR A 168 8.30 12.38 -7.41
C THR A 168 7.57 12.77 -6.12
N ARG A 169 8.21 13.59 -5.31
CA ARG A 169 7.59 14.18 -4.12
C ARG A 169 6.31 14.95 -4.47
N GLU A 170 6.33 15.68 -5.55
CA GLU A 170 5.23 16.51 -6.03
C GLU A 170 4.01 15.66 -6.38
N GLU A 171 4.21 14.59 -7.15
CA GLU A 171 3.15 13.63 -7.50
C GLU A 171 2.58 12.94 -6.25
N PHE A 172 3.44 12.57 -5.31
CA PHE A 172 2.98 11.97 -4.04
C PHE A 172 2.12 12.93 -3.22
N LYS A 173 2.53 14.20 -3.13
CA LYS A 173 1.76 15.26 -2.46
C LYS A 173 0.40 15.47 -3.11
N GLU A 174 0.37 15.60 -4.43
CA GLU A 174 -0.86 15.77 -5.19
C GLU A 174 -1.81 14.59 -4.97
N ARG A 175 -1.29 13.37 -5.01
CA ARG A 175 -2.05 12.15 -4.76
C ARG A 175 -2.69 12.12 -3.38
N ILE A 176 -1.95 12.49 -2.32
CA ILE A 176 -2.49 12.56 -0.95
C ILE A 176 -3.55 13.66 -0.85
N SER A 177 -3.29 14.83 -1.42
CA SER A 177 -4.20 15.98 -1.31
C SER A 177 -5.49 15.81 -2.10
N SER A 178 -5.44 15.10 -3.22
CA SER A 178 -6.61 14.79 -4.04
C SER A 178 -7.47 13.66 -3.48
N ALA A 179 -6.95 12.87 -2.53
CA ALA A 179 -7.65 11.74 -1.96
C ALA A 179 -8.84 12.16 -1.11
N LYS A 180 -10.04 11.70 -1.47
CA LYS A 180 -11.26 11.91 -0.68
C LYS A 180 -11.24 11.14 0.63
N ASN A 181 -10.60 9.97 0.65
CA ASN A 181 -10.50 9.09 1.82
C ASN A 181 -9.25 8.21 1.73
N LEU A 182 -8.25 8.54 2.54
CA LEU A 182 -7.01 7.75 2.63
C LEU A 182 -7.18 6.42 3.38
N GLU A 183 -8.22 6.24 4.20
CA GLU A 183 -8.54 4.94 4.80
C GLU A 183 -9.09 3.94 3.78
N SER A 184 -9.53 4.41 2.60
CA SER A 184 -10.04 3.51 1.57
C SER A 184 -8.93 2.59 1.05
N PRO A 185 -9.12 1.26 1.09
CA PRO A 185 -8.18 0.32 0.47
C PRO A 185 -7.91 0.62 -1.00
N LEU A 186 -8.87 1.18 -1.72
CA LEU A 186 -8.75 1.51 -3.14
C LEU A 186 -7.67 2.57 -3.42
N PHE A 187 -7.39 3.47 -2.48
CA PHE A 187 -6.30 4.44 -2.62
C PHE A 187 -4.92 3.75 -2.66
N HIS A 188 -4.79 2.64 -1.94
CA HIS A 188 -3.54 1.89 -1.76
C HIS A 188 -3.40 0.71 -2.71
N LEU A 189 -4.43 0.42 -3.49
CA LEU A 189 -4.49 -0.70 -4.42
C LEU A 189 -4.13 -0.26 -5.83
N ARG A 190 -3.31 -1.06 -6.49
CA ARG A 190 -3.08 -0.98 -7.94
C ARG A 190 -3.45 -2.29 -8.61
N ILE A 191 -3.87 -2.18 -9.86
CA ILE A 191 -4.05 -3.32 -10.75
C ILE A 191 -3.00 -3.18 -11.83
N VAL A 192 -2.13 -4.16 -11.91
CA VAL A 192 -1.06 -4.25 -12.91
C VAL A 192 -1.43 -5.31 -13.91
N TRP A 193 -1.33 -4.99 -15.18
CA TRP A 193 -1.57 -5.92 -16.27
C TRP A 193 -0.23 -6.48 -16.76
N GLU A 194 -0.08 -7.78 -16.67
CA GLU A 194 1.10 -8.51 -17.11
C GLU A 194 0.74 -9.37 -18.32
N ARG A 195 1.64 -9.46 -19.30
CA ARG A 195 1.45 -10.38 -20.41
C ARG A 195 1.76 -11.79 -19.95
N ALA A 196 0.82 -12.71 -20.12
CA ALA A 196 0.98 -14.13 -19.86
C ALA A 196 1.20 -14.90 -21.18
N GLU A 197 1.49 -16.21 -21.10
CA GLU A 197 1.67 -17.07 -22.28
C GLU A 197 0.40 -17.12 -23.16
N GLU A 198 -0.77 -17.10 -22.54
CA GLU A 198 -2.08 -17.12 -23.21
C GLU A 198 -2.93 -15.90 -22.79
N GLY A 199 -2.58 -14.69 -23.29
CA GLY A 199 -3.35 -13.48 -23.05
C GLY A 199 -2.77 -12.57 -21.99
N TRP A 200 -3.63 -12.03 -21.10
CA TRP A 200 -3.28 -11.05 -20.07
C TRP A 200 -3.57 -11.59 -18.67
N ARG A 201 -2.78 -11.13 -17.72
CA ARG A 201 -2.98 -11.39 -16.30
C ARG A 201 -3.12 -10.07 -15.55
N ALA A 202 -4.21 -9.90 -14.82
CA ALA A 202 -4.36 -8.80 -13.88
C ALA A 202 -3.85 -9.24 -12.50
N VAL A 203 -2.98 -8.44 -11.89
CA VAL A 203 -2.43 -8.67 -10.56
C VAL A 203 -2.69 -7.44 -9.70
N THR A 204 -3.23 -7.65 -8.51
CA THR A 204 -3.33 -6.57 -7.52
C THR A 204 -2.01 -6.35 -6.83
N LYS A 205 -1.69 -5.09 -6.50
CA LYS A 205 -0.55 -4.68 -5.68
C LYS A 205 -1.05 -3.74 -4.59
N GLY A 206 -0.67 -3.98 -3.34
CA GLY A 206 -1.08 -3.14 -2.22
C GLY A 206 -2.10 -3.78 -1.26
N LEU A 207 -2.70 -4.93 -1.58
CA LEU A 207 -3.65 -5.61 -0.68
C LEU A 207 -3.00 -6.03 0.65
N MET A 208 -1.70 -6.25 0.67
CA MET A 208 -0.97 -6.54 1.91
C MET A 208 -1.09 -5.41 2.94
N LYS A 209 -1.29 -4.16 2.51
CA LYS A 209 -1.53 -3.03 3.41
C LYS A 209 -2.80 -3.18 4.25
N VAL A 210 -3.77 -3.96 3.77
CA VAL A 210 -5.02 -4.26 4.47
C VAL A 210 -5.08 -5.69 5.01
N GLY A 211 -3.94 -6.37 5.10
CA GLY A 211 -3.84 -7.74 5.63
C GLY A 211 -4.44 -8.79 4.71
N ARG A 212 -4.36 -8.59 3.39
CA ARG A 212 -4.85 -9.52 2.37
C ARG A 212 -3.73 -9.91 1.42
N SER A 213 -3.77 -11.12 0.90
CA SER A 213 -2.89 -11.55 -0.19
C SER A 213 -3.24 -10.83 -1.48
N GLU A 214 -2.23 -10.57 -2.30
CA GLU A 214 -2.44 -10.09 -3.65
C GLU A 214 -3.26 -11.12 -4.44
N TRP A 215 -4.11 -10.61 -5.29
CA TRP A 215 -4.95 -11.41 -6.15
C TRP A 215 -4.42 -11.36 -7.58
N ALA A 216 -4.53 -12.47 -8.30
CA ALA A 216 -4.17 -12.55 -9.70
C ALA A 216 -5.23 -13.35 -10.47
N SER A 217 -5.59 -12.89 -11.67
CA SER A 217 -6.48 -13.58 -12.58
C SER A 217 -5.99 -13.47 -14.01
N SER A 218 -6.11 -14.56 -14.75
CA SER A 218 -5.75 -14.60 -16.18
C SER A 218 -7.00 -14.40 -17.03
N PHE A 219 -6.87 -13.68 -18.13
CA PHE A 219 -7.95 -13.32 -19.03
C PHE A 219 -7.54 -13.58 -20.47
N GLN A 220 -8.49 -13.94 -21.30
CA GLN A 220 -8.33 -13.94 -22.75
C GLN A 220 -8.47 -12.48 -23.28
N GLU A 221 -7.87 -12.19 -24.41
CA GLU A 221 -7.76 -10.83 -24.96
C GLU A 221 -9.11 -10.07 -25.11
N GLN A 222 -10.24 -10.80 -25.14
CA GLN A 222 -11.59 -10.25 -25.34
C GLN A 222 -12.27 -9.70 -24.07
N ASP A 223 -11.71 -9.97 -22.88
CA ASP A 223 -12.40 -9.68 -21.60
C ASP A 223 -11.95 -8.40 -20.89
N GLN A 224 -11.04 -7.62 -21.48
CA GLN A 224 -10.43 -6.44 -20.82
C GLN A 224 -11.44 -5.36 -20.39
N GLU A 225 -12.47 -5.10 -21.18
CA GLU A 225 -13.45 -4.03 -20.89
C GLU A 225 -14.44 -4.40 -19.77
N VAL A 226 -14.77 -5.68 -19.64
CA VAL A 226 -15.76 -6.17 -18.66
C VAL A 226 -15.19 -6.19 -17.23
N LEU A 227 -13.89 -6.28 -17.09
CA LEU A 227 -13.22 -6.52 -15.82
C LEU A 227 -12.98 -5.29 -14.98
N VAL A 228 -12.72 -4.15 -15.62
CA VAL A 228 -12.57 -2.88 -14.88
C VAL A 228 -13.89 -2.51 -14.19
N ALA A 229 -15.03 -2.86 -14.80
CA ALA A 229 -16.34 -2.62 -14.21
C ALA A 229 -16.69 -3.55 -13.04
N GLY A 230 -16.24 -4.82 -13.06
CA GLY A 230 -16.62 -5.82 -12.05
C GLY A 230 -15.78 -5.82 -10.75
N LEU A 231 -14.62 -5.14 -10.73
CA LEU A 231 -13.78 -5.03 -9.55
C LEU A 231 -14.22 -3.89 -8.58
N PHE A 232 -15.14 -3.03 -9.04
CA PHE A 232 -15.60 -1.86 -8.28
C PHE A 232 -17.08 -1.98 -7.84
N THR A 233 -17.75 -3.10 -8.10
CA THR A 233 -19.05 -3.47 -7.55
C THR A 233 -18.88 -4.46 -6.39
#